data_39d6a7ab27cc71d5921100019f1b7b0d
#
_entry.id   39d6a7ab27cc71d5921100019f1b7b0d
#
_cell.length_a   1.000
_cell.length_b   1.000
_cell.length_c   1.000
_cell.angle_alpha   90.00
_cell.angle_beta   90.00
_cell.angle_gamma   90.00
#
_symmetry.space_group_name_H-M   'P 1'
#
loop_
_entity.id
_entity.type
_entity.pdbx_description
1 polymer ?
#
loop_
_entity_poly.entity_id
_entity_poly.type
_entity_poly.pdbx_seq_one_letter_code
_entity_poly.pdbx_strand_id
1 'polypeptide(L)'
;METKAKDAWGLLLVLFLGQLVAFTMAAASFASSFLANLGVNTPLTQSFFAYLLLTLIYVPILLHRRQKPRIPWYWYLALAFVDVQGNYLVVKAYQYSSITSVTLLDCWTVVWVIILTWYVLGTRYSFWQFVGAGTCVAGLGLVLLSDAKSPDEQDPGQMPLLGDALVIAGTVCFAFSNVAEEYCVKKNDRVELIAMLGLFGLFVSAIQIFIFERKSLEAVAWSPTMVPKYNKFVRRICHCITSVLHPYSFCP
;
A
#
# COMPACT_ATOMS: atom_id res chain seq x y z
N MET A 1 -24.26 -11.25 30.37
CA MET A 1 -24.77 -10.74 29.10
C MET A 1 -23.99 -9.51 28.62
N GLU A 2 -23.56 -8.65 29.51
CA GLU A 2 -22.85 -7.40 29.20
C GLU A 2 -21.46 -7.59 28.54
N THR A 3 -20.71 -8.60 28.95
CA THR A 3 -19.40 -8.93 28.36
C THR A 3 -19.50 -9.33 26.90
N LYS A 4 -20.47 -10.20 26.55
CA LYS A 4 -20.71 -10.61 25.16
C LYS A 4 -21.13 -9.46 24.25
N ALA A 5 -21.88 -8.48 24.78
CA ALA A 5 -22.26 -7.29 24.03
C ALA A 5 -21.05 -6.37 23.78
N LYS A 6 -20.16 -6.18 24.76
CA LYS A 6 -18.92 -5.41 24.59
C LYS A 6 -17.96 -6.07 23.60
N ASP A 7 -17.84 -7.39 23.62
CA ASP A 7 -17.03 -8.14 22.64
C ASP A 7 -17.61 -8.02 21.22
N ALA A 8 -18.92 -8.07 21.08
CA ALA A 8 -19.60 -7.89 19.78
C ALA A 8 -19.42 -6.46 19.23
N TRP A 9 -19.51 -5.43 20.07
CA TRP A 9 -19.24 -4.05 19.69
C TRP A 9 -17.77 -3.84 19.27
N GLY A 10 -16.84 -4.44 20.00
CA GLY A 10 -15.41 -4.43 19.62
C GLY A 10 -15.16 -5.06 18.25
N LEU A 11 -15.79 -6.21 17.99
CA LEU A 11 -15.70 -6.89 16.70
C LEU A 11 -16.30 -6.05 15.56
N LEU A 12 -17.47 -5.46 15.76
CA LEU A 12 -18.09 -4.58 14.78
C LEU A 12 -17.23 -3.36 14.45
N LEU A 13 -16.63 -2.74 15.47
CA LEU A 13 -15.73 -1.61 15.29
C LEU A 13 -14.50 -1.98 14.48
N VAL A 14 -13.87 -3.13 14.78
CA VAL A 14 -12.69 -3.63 14.02
C VAL A 14 -13.07 -3.93 12.57
N LEU A 15 -14.21 -4.55 12.33
CA LEU A 15 -14.72 -4.82 10.98
C LEU A 15 -15.00 -3.51 10.22
N PHE A 16 -15.63 -2.53 10.86
CA PHE A 16 -15.88 -1.23 10.25
C PHE A 16 -14.58 -0.49 9.90
N LEU A 17 -13.60 -0.48 10.81
CA LEU A 17 -12.27 0.10 10.53
C LEU A 17 -11.56 -0.63 9.38
N GLY A 18 -11.69 -1.96 9.33
CA GLY A 18 -11.15 -2.75 8.22
C GLY A 18 -11.77 -2.38 6.87
N GLN A 19 -13.10 -2.19 6.82
CA GLN A 19 -13.77 -1.73 5.61
C GLN A 19 -13.36 -0.32 5.20
N LEU A 20 -13.14 0.58 6.16
CA LEU A 20 -12.67 1.93 5.88
C LEU A 20 -11.27 1.92 5.26
N VAL A 21 -10.35 1.11 5.81
CA VAL A 21 -9.01 0.92 5.26
C VAL A 21 -9.07 0.34 3.85
N ALA A 22 -9.88 -0.70 3.63
CA ALA A 22 -10.06 -1.31 2.31
C ALA A 22 -10.59 -0.30 1.27
N PHE A 23 -11.56 0.53 1.67
CA PHE A 23 -12.10 1.58 0.80
C PHE A 23 -11.05 2.64 0.44
N THR A 24 -10.24 3.08 1.40
CA THR A 24 -9.17 4.06 1.14
C THR A 24 -8.08 3.49 0.24
N MET A 25 -7.72 2.22 0.43
CA MET A 25 -6.78 1.51 -0.46
C MET A 25 -7.31 1.36 -1.88
N ALA A 26 -8.57 0.97 -2.05
CA ALA A 26 -9.21 0.87 -3.35
C ALA A 26 -9.27 2.24 -4.08
N ALA A 27 -9.58 3.31 -3.35
CA ALA A 27 -9.57 4.66 -3.89
C ALA A 27 -8.17 5.11 -4.32
N ALA A 28 -7.13 4.75 -3.58
CA ALA A 28 -5.73 5.03 -3.92
C ALA A 28 -5.31 4.26 -5.19
N SER A 29 -5.64 2.97 -5.29
CA SER A 29 -5.38 2.15 -6.48
C SER A 29 -6.07 2.69 -7.72
N PHE A 30 -7.34 3.09 -7.58
CA PHE A 30 -8.08 3.72 -8.68
C PHE A 30 -7.44 5.05 -9.12
N ALA A 31 -7.00 5.88 -8.15
CA ALA A 31 -6.31 7.13 -8.46
C ALA A 31 -4.99 6.89 -9.20
N SER A 32 -4.21 5.90 -8.79
CA SER A 32 -2.95 5.54 -9.44
C SER A 32 -3.15 5.03 -10.86
N SER A 33 -4.16 4.16 -11.07
CA SER A 33 -4.52 3.69 -12.41
C SER A 33 -5.02 4.82 -13.30
N PHE A 34 -5.84 5.74 -12.77
CA PHE A 34 -6.31 6.90 -13.52
C PHE A 34 -5.16 7.83 -13.96
N LEU A 35 -4.17 8.06 -13.08
CA LEU A 35 -2.96 8.81 -13.42
C LEU A 35 -2.15 8.12 -14.52
N ALA A 36 -1.99 6.80 -14.43
CA ALA A 36 -1.30 6.01 -15.45
C ALA A 36 -1.99 6.14 -16.82
N ASN A 37 -3.32 6.05 -16.88
CA ASN A 37 -4.12 6.23 -18.10
C ASN A 37 -4.04 7.65 -18.69
N LEU A 38 -3.74 8.64 -17.85
CA LEU A 38 -3.46 10.02 -18.33
C LEU A 38 -2.02 10.20 -18.86
N GLY A 39 -1.22 9.13 -18.88
CA GLY A 39 0.18 9.15 -19.33
C GLY A 39 1.15 9.77 -18.32
N VAL A 40 0.72 9.96 -17.06
CA VAL A 40 1.59 10.48 -15.99
C VAL A 40 2.38 9.33 -15.37
N ASN A 41 3.65 9.26 -15.71
CA ASN A 41 4.56 8.21 -15.28
C ASN A 41 5.41 8.67 -14.08
N THR A 42 4.79 8.80 -12.91
CA THR A 42 5.45 9.28 -11.69
C THR A 42 5.09 8.43 -10.45
N PRO A 43 5.42 7.11 -10.46
CA PRO A 43 5.08 6.21 -9.37
C PRO A 43 5.77 6.57 -8.04
N LEU A 44 7.03 7.01 -8.09
CA LEU A 44 7.79 7.38 -6.89
C LEU A 44 7.25 8.66 -6.25
N THR A 45 6.80 9.61 -7.06
CA THR A 45 6.18 10.85 -6.56
C THR A 45 4.91 10.55 -5.76
N GLN A 46 4.10 9.57 -6.18
CA GLN A 46 2.91 9.15 -5.43
C GLN A 46 3.30 8.56 -4.07
N SER A 47 4.28 7.67 -4.03
CA SER A 47 4.80 7.06 -2.80
C SER A 47 5.42 8.12 -1.87
N PHE A 48 6.14 9.10 -2.41
CA PHE A 48 6.72 10.20 -1.65
C PHE A 48 5.67 10.97 -0.84
N PHE A 49 4.52 11.32 -1.44
CA PHE A 49 3.46 12.01 -0.71
C PHE A 49 2.86 11.15 0.40
N ALA A 50 2.77 9.83 0.22
CA ALA A 50 2.31 8.91 1.26
C ALA A 50 3.28 8.90 2.45
N TYR A 51 4.59 8.76 2.21
CA TYR A 51 5.60 8.80 3.28
C TYR A 51 5.72 10.18 3.92
N LEU A 52 5.52 11.26 3.16
CA LEU A 52 5.46 12.61 3.70
C LEU A 52 4.33 12.75 4.72
N LEU A 53 3.14 12.25 4.39
CA LEU A 53 1.99 12.28 5.29
C LEU A 53 2.25 11.47 6.56
N LEU A 54 2.81 10.25 6.42
CA LEU A 54 3.20 9.42 7.57
C LEU A 54 4.21 10.15 8.46
N THR A 55 5.23 10.76 7.87
CA THR A 55 6.26 11.52 8.59
C THR A 55 5.65 12.69 9.35
N LEU A 56 4.80 13.49 8.70
CA LEU A 56 4.16 14.65 9.33
C LEU A 56 3.28 14.29 10.52
N ILE A 57 2.65 13.12 10.50
CA ILE A 57 1.77 12.67 11.58
C ILE A 57 2.56 11.98 12.70
N TYR A 58 3.42 11.01 12.36
CA TYR A 58 4.01 10.12 13.35
C TYR A 58 5.33 10.61 13.95
N VAL A 59 6.12 11.41 13.22
CA VAL A 59 7.37 11.98 13.79
C VAL A 59 7.11 12.95 14.94
N PRO A 60 6.13 13.88 14.87
CA PRO A 60 5.79 14.71 16.03
C PRO A 60 5.33 13.90 17.24
N ILE A 61 4.56 12.84 17.03
CA ILE A 61 4.11 11.93 18.10
C ILE A 61 5.29 11.22 18.74
N LEU A 62 6.24 10.73 17.93
CA LEU A 62 7.45 10.07 18.42
C LEU A 62 8.32 11.03 19.23
N LEU A 63 8.52 12.26 18.75
CA LEU A 63 9.28 13.29 19.45
C LEU A 63 8.63 13.68 20.78
N HIS A 64 7.29 13.77 20.81
CA HIS A 64 6.55 14.07 22.06
C HIS A 64 6.71 12.96 23.09
N ARG A 65 6.72 11.70 22.66
CA ARG A 65 6.92 10.53 23.55
C ARG A 65 8.34 10.40 24.09
N ARG A 66 9.32 11.11 23.53
CA ARG A 66 10.76 11.10 23.93
C ARG A 66 11.36 9.71 24.09
N GLN A 67 10.86 8.73 23.35
CA GLN A 67 11.40 7.38 23.38
C GLN A 67 12.66 7.29 22.52
N LYS A 68 13.69 6.61 23.05
CA LYS A 68 14.91 6.35 22.28
C LYS A 68 14.69 5.13 21.37
N PRO A 69 15.07 5.21 20.08
CA PRO A 69 14.98 4.09 19.18
C PRO A 69 15.80 2.90 19.72
N ARG A 70 15.17 1.72 19.78
CA ARG A 70 15.81 0.48 20.29
C ARG A 70 16.44 -0.34 19.19
N ILE A 71 15.93 -0.21 17.96
CA ILE A 71 16.48 -0.89 16.78
C ILE A 71 17.46 0.04 16.09
N PRO A 72 18.60 -0.47 15.59
CA PRO A 72 19.54 0.34 14.83
C PRO A 72 18.90 0.95 13.58
N TRP A 73 19.20 2.20 13.28
CA TRP A 73 18.61 2.97 12.18
C TRP A 73 18.77 2.33 10.80
N TYR A 74 19.82 1.55 10.57
CA TYR A 74 20.06 0.89 9.28
C TYR A 74 19.01 -0.20 8.95
N TRP A 75 18.39 -0.82 9.96
CA TRP A 75 17.28 -1.75 9.76
C TRP A 75 16.04 -1.03 9.21
N TYR A 76 15.73 0.14 9.78
CA TYR A 76 14.62 0.95 9.29
C TYR A 76 14.87 1.48 7.87
N LEU A 77 16.14 1.82 7.53
CA LEU A 77 16.50 2.23 6.20
C LEU A 77 16.36 1.08 5.19
N ALA A 78 16.82 -0.12 5.53
CA ALA A 78 16.69 -1.30 4.67
C ALA A 78 15.20 -1.64 4.46
N LEU A 79 14.40 -1.61 5.53
CA LEU A 79 12.97 -1.84 5.48
C LEU A 79 12.27 -0.82 4.57
N ALA A 80 12.52 0.46 4.78
CA ALA A 80 11.96 1.53 3.97
C ALA A 80 12.37 1.43 2.50
N PHE A 81 13.61 1.01 2.22
CA PHE A 81 14.06 0.79 0.85
C PHE A 81 13.25 -0.31 0.16
N VAL A 82 13.06 -1.46 0.82
CA VAL A 82 12.27 -2.59 0.26
C VAL A 82 10.81 -2.18 0.05
N ASP A 83 10.23 -1.44 1.01
CA ASP A 83 8.86 -0.96 0.94
C ASP A 83 8.64 0.03 -0.22
N VAL A 84 9.57 0.99 -0.39
CA VAL A 84 9.55 1.94 -1.52
C VAL A 84 9.68 1.20 -2.86
N GLN A 85 10.53 0.16 -2.95
CA GLN A 85 10.63 -0.65 -4.17
C GLN A 85 9.33 -1.39 -4.48
N GLY A 86 8.68 -1.98 -3.46
CA GLY A 86 7.37 -2.62 -3.62
C GLY A 86 6.34 -1.65 -4.20
N ASN A 87 6.20 -0.48 -3.60
CA ASN A 87 5.31 0.57 -4.07
C ASN A 87 5.63 1.02 -5.51
N TYR A 88 6.91 1.24 -5.82
CA TYR A 88 7.35 1.61 -7.16
C TYR A 88 6.95 0.58 -8.21
N LEU A 89 7.21 -0.69 -7.95
CA LEU A 89 6.94 -1.77 -8.89
C LEU A 89 5.44 -1.92 -9.17
N VAL A 90 4.61 -1.91 -8.12
CA VAL A 90 3.16 -2.05 -8.26
C VAL A 90 2.53 -0.83 -8.93
N VAL A 91 2.92 0.38 -8.54
CA VAL A 91 2.38 1.59 -9.19
C VAL A 91 2.82 1.68 -10.66
N LYS A 92 4.05 1.26 -10.96
CA LYS A 92 4.52 1.20 -12.35
C LYS A 92 3.78 0.16 -13.19
N ALA A 93 3.35 -0.94 -12.59
CA ALA A 93 2.61 -1.99 -13.28
C ALA A 93 1.27 -1.49 -13.86
N TYR A 94 0.62 -0.50 -13.23
CA TYR A 94 -0.60 0.11 -13.79
C TYR A 94 -0.42 0.75 -15.18
N GLN A 95 0.81 0.97 -15.63
CA GLN A 95 1.09 1.49 -16.97
C GLN A 95 1.09 0.39 -18.04
N TYR A 96 1.23 -0.86 -17.64
CA TYR A 96 1.40 -2.01 -18.53
C TYR A 96 0.23 -2.99 -18.45
N SER A 97 -0.49 -3.02 -17.33
CA SER A 97 -1.56 -3.97 -17.06
C SER A 97 -2.80 -3.26 -16.52
N SER A 98 -3.96 -3.92 -16.65
CA SER A 98 -5.23 -3.38 -16.16
C SER A 98 -5.26 -3.27 -14.63
N ILE A 99 -6.07 -2.35 -14.11
CA ILE A 99 -6.25 -2.19 -12.66
C ILE A 99 -6.73 -3.50 -12.01
N THR A 100 -7.57 -4.26 -12.72
CA THR A 100 -8.12 -5.53 -12.24
C THR A 100 -7.00 -6.55 -12.08
N SER A 101 -6.17 -6.77 -13.11
CA SER A 101 -5.03 -7.70 -13.06
C SER A 101 -4.03 -7.31 -11.98
N VAL A 102 -3.65 -6.03 -11.90
CA VAL A 102 -2.69 -5.54 -10.88
C VAL A 102 -3.23 -5.77 -9.47
N THR A 103 -4.48 -5.40 -9.18
CA THR A 103 -5.07 -5.57 -7.85
C THR A 103 -5.27 -7.02 -7.46
N LEU A 104 -5.58 -7.88 -8.43
CA LEU A 104 -5.71 -9.31 -8.20
C LEU A 104 -4.35 -9.97 -7.92
N LEU A 105 -3.34 -9.66 -8.74
CA LEU A 105 -1.99 -10.17 -8.53
C LEU A 105 -1.37 -9.67 -7.24
N ASP A 106 -1.69 -8.44 -6.79
CA ASP A 106 -1.21 -7.91 -5.52
C ASP A 106 -1.69 -8.75 -4.31
N CYS A 107 -2.82 -9.43 -4.42
CA CYS A 107 -3.28 -10.37 -3.39
C CYS A 107 -2.34 -11.57 -3.16
N TRP A 108 -1.42 -11.87 -4.09
CA TRP A 108 -0.37 -12.87 -3.89
C TRP A 108 0.57 -12.52 -2.73
N THR A 109 0.61 -11.27 -2.32
CA THR A 109 1.32 -10.84 -1.11
C THR A 109 0.96 -11.70 0.10
N VAL A 110 -0.31 -12.08 0.25
CA VAL A 110 -0.78 -12.93 1.36
C VAL A 110 -0.07 -14.28 1.37
N VAL A 111 0.11 -14.90 0.20
CA VAL A 111 0.80 -16.21 0.08
C VAL A 111 2.26 -16.08 0.52
N TRP A 112 2.96 -15.05 0.01
CA TRP A 112 4.34 -14.79 0.40
C TRP A 112 4.50 -14.47 1.87
N VAL A 113 3.59 -13.67 2.44
CA VAL A 113 3.58 -13.35 3.88
C VAL A 113 3.40 -14.60 4.72
N ILE A 114 2.48 -15.51 4.39
CA ILE A 114 2.27 -16.76 5.13
C ILE A 114 3.55 -17.61 5.11
N ILE A 115 4.17 -17.77 3.94
CA ILE A 115 5.42 -18.54 3.78
C ILE A 115 6.54 -17.92 4.61
N LEU A 116 6.76 -16.63 4.47
CA LEU A 116 7.84 -15.91 5.16
C LEU A 116 7.63 -15.87 6.68
N THR A 117 6.41 -15.64 7.13
CA THR A 117 6.07 -15.58 8.57
C THR A 117 6.25 -16.96 9.21
N TRP A 118 5.87 -18.03 8.51
CA TRP A 118 6.13 -19.39 8.98
C TRP A 118 7.63 -19.67 9.08
N TYR A 119 8.41 -19.27 8.09
CA TYR A 119 9.86 -19.52 8.05
C TYR A 119 10.66 -18.61 8.99
N VAL A 120 10.39 -17.29 9.02
CA VAL A 120 11.19 -16.29 9.76
C VAL A 120 10.73 -16.14 11.21
N LEU A 121 9.41 -16.07 11.43
CA LEU A 121 8.85 -15.86 12.77
C LEU A 121 8.48 -17.16 13.49
N GLY A 122 8.50 -18.29 12.77
CA GLY A 122 8.11 -19.60 13.34
C GLY A 122 6.62 -19.65 13.72
N THR A 123 5.81 -18.77 13.16
CA THR A 123 4.37 -18.68 13.46
C THR A 123 3.66 -19.93 12.93
N ARG A 124 2.93 -20.62 13.82
CA ARG A 124 2.13 -21.78 13.42
C ARG A 124 0.73 -21.32 13.06
N TYR A 125 0.36 -21.53 11.81
CA TYR A 125 -0.99 -21.25 11.32
C TYR A 125 -1.93 -22.44 11.58
N SER A 126 -3.20 -22.14 11.89
CA SER A 126 -4.24 -23.15 12.01
C SER A 126 -4.61 -23.67 10.61
N PHE A 127 -5.05 -24.93 10.54
CA PHE A 127 -5.55 -25.54 9.31
C PHE A 127 -6.62 -24.69 8.62
N TRP A 128 -7.53 -24.07 9.38
CA TRP A 128 -8.57 -23.17 8.84
C TRP A 128 -8.02 -21.92 8.17
N GLN A 129 -6.88 -21.40 8.62
CA GLN A 129 -6.20 -20.27 8.01
C GLN A 129 -5.60 -20.66 6.64
N PHE A 130 -5.04 -21.85 6.52
CA PHE A 130 -4.57 -22.37 5.22
C PHE A 130 -5.72 -22.61 4.25
N VAL A 131 -6.86 -23.13 4.73
CA VAL A 131 -8.06 -23.29 3.91
C VAL A 131 -8.56 -21.94 3.42
N GLY A 132 -8.62 -20.92 4.30
CA GLY A 132 -9.01 -19.57 3.91
C GLY A 132 -8.07 -18.95 2.87
N ALA A 133 -6.76 -19.03 3.09
CA ALA A 133 -5.77 -18.55 2.11
C ALA A 133 -5.85 -19.30 0.78
N GLY A 134 -6.01 -20.63 0.83
CA GLY A 134 -6.19 -21.45 -0.38
C GLY A 134 -7.43 -21.09 -1.17
N THR A 135 -8.55 -20.80 -0.50
CA THR A 135 -9.78 -20.33 -1.14
C THR A 135 -9.59 -18.96 -1.82
N CYS A 136 -8.88 -18.04 -1.16
CA CYS A 136 -8.53 -16.76 -1.77
C CYS A 136 -7.69 -16.93 -3.03
N VAL A 137 -6.64 -17.77 -2.98
CA VAL A 137 -5.77 -18.05 -4.12
C VAL A 137 -6.54 -18.71 -5.26
N ALA A 138 -7.44 -19.66 -4.95
CA ALA A 138 -8.29 -20.31 -5.95
C ALA A 138 -9.24 -19.30 -6.62
N GLY A 139 -9.87 -18.41 -5.84
CA GLY A 139 -10.69 -17.31 -6.36
C GLY A 139 -9.90 -16.39 -7.29
N LEU A 140 -8.69 -16.04 -6.89
CA LEU A 140 -7.77 -15.23 -7.68
C LEU A 140 -7.42 -15.90 -9.01
N GLY A 141 -7.10 -17.20 -8.98
CA GLY A 141 -6.82 -17.99 -10.17
C GLY A 141 -8.00 -18.05 -11.14
N LEU A 142 -9.23 -18.17 -10.63
CA LEU A 142 -10.43 -18.15 -11.45
C LEU A 142 -10.64 -16.81 -12.16
N VAL A 143 -10.40 -15.69 -11.49
CA VAL A 143 -10.53 -14.37 -12.10
C VAL A 143 -9.44 -14.14 -13.15
N LEU A 144 -8.18 -14.50 -12.88
CA LEU A 144 -7.10 -14.45 -13.88
C LEU A 144 -7.40 -15.29 -15.11
N LEU A 145 -7.98 -16.50 -14.92
CA LEU A 145 -8.40 -17.35 -16.04
C LEU A 145 -9.58 -16.76 -16.82
N SER A 146 -10.46 -16.03 -16.16
CA SER A 146 -11.56 -15.31 -16.82
C SER A 146 -11.04 -14.14 -17.65
N ASP A 147 -10.13 -13.35 -17.09
CA ASP A 147 -9.50 -12.21 -17.78
C ASP A 147 -8.66 -12.65 -18.99
N ALA A 148 -7.95 -13.78 -18.87
CA ALA A 148 -7.17 -14.35 -19.97
C ALA A 148 -8.04 -14.86 -21.15
N LYS A 149 -9.33 -15.13 -20.91
CA LYS A 149 -10.29 -15.58 -21.93
C LYS A 149 -11.04 -14.44 -22.61
N SER A 150 -10.91 -13.21 -22.13
CA SER A 150 -11.57 -12.03 -22.70
C SER A 150 -10.54 -11.12 -23.41
N PRO A 151 -10.12 -11.46 -24.66
CA PRO A 151 -9.06 -10.70 -25.34
C PRO A 151 -9.55 -9.35 -25.91
N ASP A 152 -10.81 -8.99 -25.78
CA ASP A 152 -11.45 -7.95 -26.56
C ASP A 152 -11.18 -6.49 -26.12
N GLU A 153 -10.43 -6.24 -25.03
CA GLU A 153 -10.12 -4.86 -24.59
C GLU A 153 -8.63 -4.60 -24.36
N GLN A 154 -7.74 -5.38 -24.95
CA GLN A 154 -6.30 -5.07 -24.84
C GLN A 154 -5.92 -4.03 -25.89
N ASP A 155 -5.64 -2.81 -25.42
CA ASP A 155 -5.00 -1.78 -26.22
C ASP A 155 -3.69 -2.33 -26.86
N PRO A 156 -3.47 -2.10 -28.17
CA PRO A 156 -2.34 -2.69 -28.92
C PRO A 156 -0.94 -2.32 -28.41
N GLY A 157 -0.82 -1.49 -27.37
CA GLY A 157 0.44 -1.04 -26.77
C GLY A 157 0.73 -1.58 -25.37
N GLN A 158 -0.17 -2.35 -24.77
CA GLN A 158 0.02 -2.89 -23.42
C GLN A 158 0.87 -4.17 -23.48
N MET A 159 1.86 -4.26 -22.58
CA MET A 159 2.65 -5.47 -22.34
C MET A 159 2.19 -6.10 -21.01
N PRO A 160 1.05 -6.85 -21.00
CA PRO A 160 0.46 -7.33 -19.76
C PRO A 160 1.41 -8.23 -18.96
N LEU A 161 2.17 -9.08 -19.66
CA LEU A 161 3.16 -9.97 -19.02
C LEU A 161 4.23 -9.21 -18.23
N LEU A 162 4.65 -8.05 -18.73
CA LEU A 162 5.63 -7.22 -18.03
C LEU A 162 4.99 -6.54 -16.81
N GLY A 163 3.74 -6.09 -16.93
CA GLY A 163 2.96 -5.57 -15.80
C GLY A 163 2.80 -6.61 -14.70
N ASP A 164 2.41 -7.82 -15.06
CA ASP A 164 2.20 -8.94 -14.13
C ASP A 164 3.51 -9.34 -13.42
N ALA A 165 4.63 -9.39 -14.17
CA ALA A 165 5.94 -9.66 -13.57
C ALA A 165 6.37 -8.57 -12.58
N LEU A 166 6.07 -7.28 -12.87
CA LEU A 166 6.34 -6.17 -11.96
C LEU A 166 5.49 -6.29 -10.68
N VAL A 167 4.22 -6.65 -10.79
CA VAL A 167 3.36 -6.86 -9.61
C VAL A 167 3.90 -8.01 -8.77
N ILE A 168 4.21 -9.16 -9.36
CA ILE A 168 4.74 -10.31 -8.61
C ILE A 168 6.04 -9.92 -7.87
N ALA A 169 6.96 -9.22 -8.52
CA ALA A 169 8.15 -8.72 -7.86
C ALA A 169 7.82 -7.73 -6.72
N GLY A 170 6.84 -6.85 -6.91
CA GLY A 170 6.34 -5.93 -5.89
C GLY A 170 5.74 -6.66 -4.69
N THR A 171 4.92 -7.70 -4.93
CA THR A 171 4.31 -8.50 -3.86
C THR A 171 5.35 -9.21 -2.99
N VAL A 172 6.45 -9.67 -3.58
CA VAL A 172 7.58 -10.23 -2.82
C VAL A 172 8.20 -9.16 -1.93
N CYS A 173 8.45 -7.95 -2.46
CA CYS A 173 8.99 -6.85 -1.66
C CYS A 173 8.03 -6.48 -0.51
N PHE A 174 6.73 -6.37 -0.77
CA PHE A 174 5.74 -6.11 0.27
C PHE A 174 5.68 -7.21 1.32
N ALA A 175 5.80 -8.48 0.93
CA ALA A 175 5.82 -9.57 1.88
C ALA A 175 7.04 -9.49 2.81
N PHE A 176 8.22 -9.17 2.28
CA PHE A 176 9.41 -8.93 3.09
C PHE A 176 9.23 -7.73 4.03
N SER A 177 8.69 -6.62 3.52
CA SER A 177 8.40 -5.43 4.32
C SER A 177 7.44 -5.76 5.46
N ASN A 178 6.29 -6.36 5.18
CA ASN A 178 5.28 -6.72 6.18
C ASN A 178 5.81 -7.66 7.27
N VAL A 179 6.60 -8.67 6.89
CA VAL A 179 7.18 -9.62 7.87
C VAL A 179 8.26 -8.96 8.73
N ALA A 180 9.08 -8.09 8.13
CA ALA A 180 10.08 -7.33 8.86
C ALA A 180 9.44 -6.29 9.79
N GLU A 181 8.34 -5.65 9.36
CA GLU A 181 7.53 -4.78 10.20
C GLU A 181 6.95 -5.53 11.40
N GLU A 182 6.36 -6.70 11.18
CA GLU A 182 5.82 -7.53 12.24
C GLU A 182 6.92 -7.93 13.26
N TYR A 183 8.10 -8.28 12.77
CA TYR A 183 9.24 -8.57 13.64
C TYR A 183 9.66 -7.35 14.47
N CYS A 184 9.71 -6.17 13.85
CA CYS A 184 10.04 -4.93 14.53
C CYS A 184 8.98 -4.54 15.57
N VAL A 185 7.69 -4.67 15.24
CA VAL A 185 6.57 -4.37 16.15
C VAL A 185 6.56 -5.30 17.37
N LYS A 186 6.95 -6.57 17.21
CA LYS A 186 7.06 -7.51 18.33
C LYS A 186 8.17 -7.12 19.32
N LYS A 187 9.19 -6.40 18.87
CA LYS A 187 10.32 -5.95 19.68
C LYS A 187 10.20 -4.51 20.19
N ASN A 188 9.44 -3.66 19.48
CA ASN A 188 9.37 -2.22 19.70
C ASN A 188 7.94 -1.68 19.64
N ASP A 189 7.83 -0.35 19.90
CA ASP A 189 6.58 0.39 19.75
C ASP A 189 6.21 0.59 18.27
N ARG A 190 4.93 0.37 17.94
CA ARG A 190 4.37 0.58 16.59
C ARG A 190 4.56 2.00 16.09
N VAL A 191 4.47 2.99 16.99
CA VAL A 191 4.62 4.40 16.63
C VAL A 191 6.04 4.70 16.16
N GLU A 192 7.04 4.11 16.84
CA GLU A 192 8.44 4.25 16.44
C GLU A 192 8.67 3.68 15.03
N LEU A 193 8.17 2.47 14.78
CA LEU A 193 8.32 1.82 13.47
C LEU A 193 7.72 2.68 12.36
N ILE A 194 6.45 3.11 12.50
CA ILE A 194 5.75 3.87 11.46
C ILE A 194 6.42 5.24 11.24
N ALA A 195 6.87 5.91 12.30
CA ALA A 195 7.57 7.17 12.19
C ALA A 195 8.90 7.03 11.45
N MET A 196 9.69 6.00 11.78
CA MET A 196 10.98 5.75 11.14
C MET A 196 10.82 5.26 9.70
N LEU A 197 9.84 4.39 9.44
CA LEU A 197 9.49 3.96 8.08
C LEU A 197 9.07 5.16 7.22
N GLY A 198 8.22 6.04 7.73
CA GLY A 198 7.82 7.27 7.06
C GLY A 198 9.02 8.16 6.75
N LEU A 199 9.88 8.42 7.74
CA LEU A 199 11.06 9.28 7.58
C LEU A 199 12.06 8.73 6.57
N PHE A 200 12.46 7.46 6.70
CA PHE A 200 13.41 6.85 5.77
C PHE A 200 12.78 6.59 4.40
N GLY A 201 11.48 6.22 4.33
CA GLY A 201 10.75 6.08 3.08
C GLY A 201 10.66 7.40 2.31
N LEU A 202 10.41 8.51 3.01
CA LEU A 202 10.45 9.85 2.44
C LEU A 202 11.82 10.17 1.85
N PHE A 203 12.90 9.86 2.59
CA PHE A 203 14.26 10.15 2.15
C PHE A 203 14.66 9.30 0.93
N VAL A 204 14.37 7.99 0.97
CA VAL A 204 14.67 7.05 -0.13
C VAL A 204 13.87 7.43 -1.38
N SER A 205 12.57 7.70 -1.24
CA SER A 205 11.72 8.08 -2.38
C SER A 205 12.16 9.43 -2.98
N ALA A 206 12.57 10.41 -2.15
CA ALA A 206 13.09 11.69 -2.64
C ALA A 206 14.34 11.52 -3.50
N ILE A 207 15.30 10.71 -3.06
CA ILE A 207 16.52 10.41 -3.83
C ILE A 207 16.15 9.71 -5.15
N GLN A 208 15.25 8.74 -5.11
CA GLN A 208 14.85 8.00 -6.30
C GLN A 208 14.09 8.87 -7.30
N ILE A 209 13.22 9.77 -6.85
CA ILE A 209 12.56 10.76 -7.71
C ILE A 209 13.60 11.58 -8.47
N PHE A 210 14.59 12.08 -7.76
CA PHE A 210 15.64 12.90 -8.36
C PHE A 210 16.43 12.13 -9.43
N ILE A 211 16.64 10.82 -9.24
CA ILE A 211 17.42 9.98 -10.19
C ILE A 211 16.55 9.52 -11.37
N PHE A 212 15.34 9.00 -11.09
CA PHE A 212 14.54 8.26 -12.08
C PHE A 212 13.38 9.06 -12.68
N GLU A 213 12.74 9.96 -11.93
CA GLU A 213 11.52 10.66 -12.36
C GLU A 213 11.75 12.10 -12.81
N ARG A 214 12.97 12.64 -12.68
CA ARG A 214 13.25 14.04 -13.07
C ARG A 214 12.79 14.35 -14.49
N LYS A 215 13.15 13.50 -15.46
CA LYS A 215 12.76 13.69 -16.86
C LYS A 215 11.25 13.55 -17.08
N SER A 216 10.61 12.64 -16.36
CA SER A 216 9.16 12.43 -16.44
C SER A 216 8.41 13.62 -15.84
N LEU A 217 8.89 14.19 -14.75
CA LEU A 217 8.32 15.40 -14.13
C LEU A 217 8.47 16.64 -15.01
N GLU A 218 9.61 16.78 -15.69
CA GLU A 218 9.85 17.85 -16.65
C GLU A 218 8.97 17.69 -17.92
N ALA A 219 8.70 16.45 -18.32
CA ALA A 219 7.88 16.12 -19.50
C ALA A 219 6.37 16.18 -19.23
N VAL A 220 5.93 16.18 -17.98
CA VAL A 220 4.51 16.39 -17.63
C VAL A 220 4.15 17.82 -18.05
N ALA A 221 3.52 17.93 -19.23
CA ALA A 221 2.91 19.18 -19.65
C ALA A 221 1.78 19.49 -18.66
N TRP A 222 2.03 20.41 -17.76
CA TRP A 222 1.05 20.96 -16.82
C TRP A 222 -0.04 21.70 -17.60
N SER A 223 -0.85 20.95 -18.35
CA SER A 223 -1.98 21.52 -19.06
C SER A 223 -2.94 22.14 -18.06
N PRO A 224 -3.41 23.38 -18.29
CA PRO A 224 -4.36 24.05 -17.39
C PRO A 224 -5.67 23.27 -17.21
N THR A 225 -5.94 22.28 -18.04
CA THR A 225 -7.08 21.36 -17.92
C THR A 225 -6.85 20.15 -17.01
N MET A 226 -5.59 19.77 -16.79
CA MET A 226 -5.21 18.62 -15.92
C MET A 226 -5.24 19.01 -14.43
N VAL A 227 -4.71 20.18 -14.10
CA VAL A 227 -4.60 20.65 -12.71
C VAL A 227 -5.96 20.75 -12.01
N PRO A 228 -7.03 21.32 -12.62
CA PRO A 228 -8.33 21.36 -11.95
C PRO A 228 -9.00 20.00 -11.84
N LYS A 229 -8.80 19.07 -12.78
CA LYS A 229 -9.32 17.69 -12.66
C LYS A 229 -8.66 16.94 -11.52
N TYR A 230 -7.34 17.02 -11.39
CA TYR A 230 -6.58 16.42 -10.30
C TYR A 230 -6.95 17.04 -8.95
N ASN A 231 -6.97 18.38 -8.84
CA ASN A 231 -7.36 19.08 -7.61
C ASN A 231 -8.80 18.76 -7.18
N LYS A 232 -9.73 18.65 -8.14
CA LYS A 232 -11.12 18.30 -7.86
C LYS A 232 -11.24 16.86 -7.35
N PHE A 233 -10.43 15.94 -7.87
CA PHE A 233 -10.39 14.55 -7.45
C PHE A 233 -9.75 14.39 -6.05
N VAL A 234 -8.57 14.98 -5.82
CA VAL A 234 -7.89 14.99 -4.52
C VAL A 234 -8.75 15.65 -3.45
N ARG A 235 -9.40 16.78 -3.77
CA ARG A 235 -10.30 17.47 -2.85
C ARG A 235 -11.52 16.63 -2.49
N ARG A 236 -12.08 15.83 -3.42
CA ARG A 236 -13.17 14.89 -3.14
C ARG A 236 -12.72 13.76 -2.21
N ILE A 237 -11.54 13.17 -2.45
CA ILE A 237 -10.99 12.13 -1.58
C ILE A 237 -10.70 12.69 -0.19
N CYS A 238 -10.03 13.83 -0.09
CA CYS A 238 -9.78 14.48 1.20
C CYS A 238 -11.08 14.83 1.93
N HIS A 239 -12.10 15.32 1.22
CA HIS A 239 -13.40 15.62 1.83
C HIS A 239 -14.11 14.36 2.30
N CYS A 240 -14.01 13.25 1.57
CA CYS A 240 -14.56 11.96 1.98
C CYS A 240 -13.84 11.43 3.24
N ILE A 241 -12.50 11.48 3.25
CA ILE A 241 -11.69 11.04 4.39
C ILE A 241 -11.96 11.92 5.62
N THR A 242 -12.01 13.25 5.47
CA THR A 242 -12.31 14.16 6.59
C THR A 242 -13.73 14.02 7.10
N SER A 243 -14.71 13.78 6.22
CA SER A 243 -16.11 13.54 6.63
C SER A 243 -16.28 12.24 7.41
N VAL A 244 -15.46 11.24 7.14
CA VAL A 244 -15.47 9.94 7.85
C VAL A 244 -14.69 10.01 9.16
N LEU A 245 -13.62 10.82 9.23
CA LEU A 245 -12.80 10.99 10.44
C LEU A 245 -13.39 12.01 11.44
N HIS A 246 -14.25 12.92 10.98
CA HIS A 246 -14.84 13.98 11.82
C HIS A 246 -15.69 13.47 13.01
N PRO A 247 -16.41 12.31 12.96
CA PRO A 247 -17.15 11.82 14.12
C PRO A 247 -16.28 11.37 15.30
N TYR A 248 -14.97 11.15 15.10
CA TYR A 248 -14.07 10.62 16.14
C TYR A 248 -13.23 11.70 16.84
N SER A 249 -13.40 12.98 16.47
CA SER A 249 -12.70 14.10 17.13
C SER A 249 -13.34 14.56 18.43
N PHE A 250 -14.46 13.98 18.85
CA PHE A 250 -15.15 14.31 20.10
C PHE A 250 -15.25 13.07 20.99
N CYS A 251 -14.17 12.73 21.66
CA CYS A 251 -14.22 12.11 22.99
C CYS A 251 -12.98 12.55 23.79
N PRO A 252 -13.20 13.25 24.94
CA PRO A 252 -12.12 13.71 25.80
C PRO A 252 -11.41 12.57 26.52
#